data_118d67db1531e5d387d83b309fd331cf
#
_entry.id   118d67db1531e5d387d83b309fd331cf
#
_cell.length_a   1.000
_cell.length_b   1.000
_cell.length_c   1.000
_cell.angle_alpha   90.00
_cell.angle_beta   90.00
_cell.angle_gamma   90.00
#
_symmetry.space_group_name_H-M   'P 1'
#
loop_
_entity.id
_entity.type
_entity.pdbx_description
1 polymer ?
#
loop_
_entity_poly.entity_id
_entity_poly.type
_entity_poly.pdbx_seq_one_letter_code
_entity_poly.pdbx_strand_id
1 'polypeptide(L)'
;EGITRMQAAGADVVLIDPQYSPAVNQHAESAGKMMNLLNKVAELRKVGVFPRFEVMRDWHERQSIPTEEFIIPDGLHMNDWGYACFAQLLGDDIIRSVGQIKLGIAVPSDVRAYRPM
;
A
#
# COMPACT_ATOMS: atom_id res chain seq x y z
N GLU A 1 8.22 10.69 -14.40
CA GLU A 1 7.44 11.43 -15.40
C GLU A 1 5.95 11.46 -15.08
N GLY A 2 5.31 10.29 -14.82
CA GLY A 2 3.87 10.22 -14.52
C GLY A 2 3.47 11.06 -13.31
N ILE A 3 4.22 10.97 -12.21
CA ILE A 3 3.96 11.76 -11.00
C ILE A 3 4.05 13.25 -11.31
N THR A 4 5.08 13.66 -12.02
CA THR A 4 5.28 15.08 -12.38
C THR A 4 4.12 15.61 -13.22
N ARG A 5 3.63 14.82 -14.16
CA ARG A 5 2.48 15.19 -14.99
C ARG A 5 1.20 15.33 -14.17
N MET A 6 0.95 14.40 -13.26
CA MET A 6 -0.23 14.46 -12.38
C MET A 6 -0.17 15.67 -11.46
N GLN A 7 0.99 15.93 -10.86
CA GLN A 7 1.17 17.09 -9.99
C GLN A 7 0.99 18.40 -10.75
N ALA A 8 1.49 18.47 -11.99
CA ALA A 8 1.32 19.65 -12.84
C ALA A 8 -0.16 19.90 -13.18
N ALA A 9 -0.97 18.85 -13.22
CA ALA A 9 -2.42 18.95 -13.42
C ALA A 9 -3.19 19.28 -12.13
N GLY A 10 -2.50 19.45 -11.00
CA GLY A 10 -3.11 19.80 -9.73
C GLY A 10 -3.54 18.60 -8.88
N ALA A 11 -3.16 17.38 -9.24
CA ALA A 11 -3.51 16.19 -8.48
C ALA A 11 -2.50 15.90 -7.38
N ASP A 12 -2.99 15.43 -6.24
CA ASP A 12 -2.17 14.76 -5.25
C ASP A 12 -1.97 13.30 -5.68
N VAL A 13 -0.79 12.75 -5.37
CA VAL A 13 -0.43 11.40 -5.83
C VAL A 13 -0.09 10.53 -4.62
N VAL A 14 -0.63 9.32 -4.61
CA VAL A 14 -0.25 8.26 -3.68
C VAL A 14 0.17 7.05 -4.50
N LEU A 15 1.36 6.53 -4.25
CA LEU A 15 1.83 5.31 -4.86
C LEU A 15 1.36 4.12 -4.01
N ILE A 16 1.06 3.01 -4.67
CA ILE A 16 0.70 1.76 -4.00
C ILE A 16 1.78 0.76 -4.35
N ASP A 17 2.44 0.20 -3.34
CA ASP A 17 3.50 -0.78 -3.58
C ASP A 17 2.92 -2.18 -3.91
N PRO A 18 3.77 -3.17 -4.28
CA PRO A 18 3.29 -4.51 -4.65
C PRO A 18 2.51 -5.19 -3.54
N GLN A 19 1.63 -6.11 -3.90
CA GLN A 19 0.96 -6.95 -2.92
C GLN A 19 1.88 -8.02 -2.36
N TYR A 20 1.64 -8.43 -1.12
CA TYR A 20 2.24 -9.61 -0.50
C TYR A 20 1.44 -10.84 -0.96
N SER A 21 2.07 -11.71 -1.74
CA SER A 21 1.41 -12.91 -2.27
C SER A 21 2.44 -13.99 -2.57
N PRO A 22 2.04 -15.28 -2.68
CA PRO A 22 2.98 -16.35 -3.00
C PRO A 22 3.80 -16.08 -4.27
N ALA A 23 3.17 -15.58 -5.33
CA ALA A 23 3.87 -15.29 -6.59
C ALA A 23 4.90 -14.16 -6.43
N VAL A 24 4.57 -13.09 -5.72
CA VAL A 24 5.50 -11.99 -5.45
C VAL A 24 6.62 -12.46 -4.53
N ASN A 25 6.30 -13.28 -3.53
CA ASN A 25 7.29 -13.76 -2.56
C ASN A 25 8.32 -14.71 -3.18
N GLN A 26 7.98 -15.40 -4.27
CA GLN A 26 8.94 -16.19 -5.05
C GLN A 26 10.00 -15.32 -5.72
N HIS A 27 9.73 -14.02 -5.86
CA HIS A 27 10.64 -13.03 -6.44
C HIS A 27 10.97 -11.94 -5.42
N ALA A 28 11.24 -12.33 -4.18
CA ALA A 28 11.41 -11.41 -3.04
C ALA A 28 12.49 -10.35 -3.28
N GLU A 29 13.58 -10.71 -3.95
CA GLU A 29 14.66 -9.76 -4.26
C GLU A 29 14.17 -8.66 -5.21
N SER A 30 13.51 -9.04 -6.30
CA SER A 30 12.93 -8.08 -7.26
C SER A 30 11.87 -7.21 -6.61
N ALA A 31 11.00 -7.81 -5.79
CA ALA A 31 9.97 -7.07 -5.07
C ALA A 31 10.59 -6.05 -4.09
N GLY A 32 11.64 -6.44 -3.38
CA GLY A 32 12.37 -5.56 -2.48
C GLY A 32 13.01 -4.38 -3.20
N LYS A 33 13.63 -4.64 -4.35
CA LYS A 33 14.19 -3.57 -5.19
C LYS A 33 13.12 -2.61 -5.69
N MET A 34 11.98 -3.13 -6.12
CA MET A 34 10.85 -2.31 -6.56
C MET A 34 10.34 -1.42 -5.44
N MET A 35 10.13 -1.98 -4.25
CA MET A 35 9.68 -1.21 -3.09
C MET A 35 10.67 -0.10 -2.72
N ASN A 36 11.97 -0.39 -2.75
CA ASN A 36 13.00 0.61 -2.47
C ASN A 36 12.98 1.73 -3.51
N LEU A 37 12.81 1.41 -4.79
CA LEU A 37 12.69 2.40 -5.86
C LEU A 37 11.44 3.26 -5.69
N LEU A 38 10.30 2.66 -5.39
CA LEU A 38 9.06 3.39 -5.14
C LEU A 38 9.21 4.38 -3.98
N ASN A 39 9.83 3.94 -2.87
CA ASN A 39 10.07 4.80 -1.73
C ASN A 39 11.02 5.96 -2.06
N LYS A 40 12.08 5.71 -2.82
CA LYS A 40 12.99 6.78 -3.26
C LYS A 40 12.31 7.79 -4.16
N VAL A 41 11.52 7.32 -5.12
CA VAL A 41 10.77 8.20 -6.02
C VAL A 41 9.73 9.02 -5.23
N ALA A 42 9.03 8.38 -4.30
CA ALA A 42 8.06 9.07 -3.45
C ALA A 42 8.71 10.18 -2.62
N GLU A 43 9.87 9.90 -2.04
CA GLU A 43 10.63 10.88 -1.26
C GLU A 43 11.09 12.05 -2.13
N LEU A 44 11.65 11.76 -3.33
CA LEU A 44 12.10 12.78 -4.27
C LEU A 44 10.95 13.66 -4.78
N ARG A 45 9.79 13.08 -5.04
CA ARG A 45 8.64 13.78 -5.60
C ARG A 45 7.67 14.27 -4.54
N LYS A 46 7.94 13.99 -3.26
CA LYS A 46 7.11 14.39 -2.11
C LYS A 46 5.67 13.90 -2.25
N VAL A 47 5.53 12.62 -2.58
CA VAL A 47 4.24 11.92 -2.65
C VAL A 47 4.18 10.81 -1.60
N GLY A 48 2.96 10.39 -1.24
CA GLY A 48 2.76 9.30 -0.30
C GLY A 48 2.93 7.93 -0.93
N VAL A 49 3.18 6.95 -0.09
CA VAL A 49 3.14 5.53 -0.48
C VAL A 49 2.18 4.82 0.46
N PHE A 50 1.18 4.13 -0.10
CA PHE A 50 0.36 3.21 0.69
C PHE A 50 1.09 1.87 0.76
N PRO A 51 1.47 1.38 1.96
CA PRO A 51 2.32 0.21 2.12
C PRO A 51 1.50 -1.08 2.03
N ARG A 52 0.95 -1.39 0.86
CA ARG A 52 0.11 -2.57 0.65
C ARG A 52 0.83 -3.86 1.00
N PHE A 53 2.10 -3.99 0.62
CA PHE A 53 2.89 -5.18 0.93
C PHE A 53 2.96 -5.43 2.43
N GLU A 54 3.30 -4.41 3.20
CA GLU A 54 3.42 -4.54 4.67
C GLU A 54 2.06 -4.80 5.33
N VAL A 55 1.00 -4.18 4.85
CA VAL A 55 -0.36 -4.41 5.35
C VAL A 55 -0.76 -5.88 5.15
N MET A 56 -0.57 -6.40 3.95
CA MET A 56 -0.93 -7.80 3.65
C MET A 56 -0.01 -8.78 4.37
N ARG A 57 1.27 -8.45 4.50
CA ARG A 57 2.20 -9.25 5.29
C ARG A 57 1.78 -9.31 6.75
N ASP A 58 1.33 -8.19 7.32
CA ASP A 58 0.81 -8.13 8.68
C ASP A 58 -0.40 -9.05 8.87
N TRP A 59 -1.31 -9.07 7.89
CA TRP A 59 -2.46 -9.98 7.92
C TRP A 59 -2.00 -11.44 8.08
N HIS A 60 -1.01 -11.84 7.31
CA HIS A 60 -0.53 -13.22 7.30
C HIS A 60 0.38 -13.53 8.49
N GLU A 61 1.42 -12.73 8.71
CA GLU A 61 2.47 -13.06 9.68
C GLU A 61 2.08 -12.72 11.12
N ARG A 62 1.39 -11.62 11.34
CA ARG A 62 1.04 -11.16 12.69
C ARG A 62 -0.36 -11.54 13.13
N GLN A 63 -1.31 -11.54 12.20
CA GLN A 63 -2.70 -11.86 12.50
C GLN A 63 -3.05 -13.29 12.15
N SER A 64 -2.09 -14.06 11.63
CA SER A 64 -2.21 -15.48 11.32
C SER A 64 -3.34 -15.80 10.33
N ILE A 65 -3.64 -14.88 9.43
CA ILE A 65 -4.63 -15.10 8.37
C ILE A 65 -3.96 -15.90 7.24
N PRO A 66 -4.44 -17.10 6.90
CA PRO A 66 -3.89 -17.85 5.77
C PRO A 66 -3.98 -17.05 4.47
N THR A 67 -2.98 -17.18 3.59
CA THR A 67 -2.98 -16.44 2.32
C THR A 67 -4.19 -16.76 1.46
N GLU A 68 -4.72 -17.97 1.54
CA GLU A 68 -5.93 -18.41 0.82
C GLU A 68 -7.18 -17.60 1.19
N GLU A 69 -7.17 -16.97 2.36
CA GLU A 69 -8.29 -16.13 2.82
C GLU A 69 -8.35 -14.78 2.09
N PHE A 70 -7.24 -14.32 1.49
CA PHE A 70 -7.21 -13.02 0.81
C PHE A 70 -6.60 -13.05 -0.60
N ILE A 71 -6.05 -14.19 -1.04
CA ILE A 71 -5.45 -14.38 -2.37
C ILE A 71 -6.17 -15.52 -3.08
N ILE A 72 -6.51 -15.34 -4.36
CA ILE A 72 -7.12 -16.39 -5.17
C ILE A 72 -6.10 -17.48 -5.56
N PRO A 73 -6.54 -18.63 -6.10
CA PRO A 73 -5.65 -19.75 -6.39
C PRO A 73 -4.49 -19.47 -7.35
N ASP A 74 -4.51 -18.36 -8.11
CA ASP A 74 -3.38 -18.00 -8.97
C ASP A 74 -2.13 -17.57 -8.17
N GLY A 75 -2.26 -17.38 -6.86
CA GLY A 75 -1.15 -17.00 -5.99
C GLY A 75 -0.71 -15.55 -6.14
N LEU A 76 -1.44 -14.72 -6.87
CA LEU A 76 -1.07 -13.35 -7.17
C LEU A 76 -2.16 -12.34 -6.81
N HIS A 77 -3.36 -12.50 -7.33
CA HIS A 77 -4.44 -11.52 -7.16
C HIS A 77 -5.20 -11.73 -5.85
N MET A 78 -5.67 -10.63 -5.27
CA MET A 78 -6.54 -10.68 -4.10
C MET A 78 -7.93 -11.22 -4.49
N ASN A 79 -8.58 -11.88 -3.53
CA ASN A 79 -9.98 -12.26 -3.66
C ASN A 79 -10.88 -11.06 -3.25
N ASP A 80 -12.19 -11.26 -3.26
CA ASP A 80 -13.15 -10.19 -2.92
C ASP A 80 -12.93 -9.64 -1.51
N TRP A 81 -12.68 -10.51 -0.55
CA TRP A 81 -12.39 -10.09 0.83
C TRP A 81 -11.12 -9.24 0.92
N GLY A 82 -10.05 -9.70 0.26
CA GLY A 82 -8.77 -8.99 0.23
C GLY A 82 -8.92 -7.60 -0.39
N TYR A 83 -9.61 -7.50 -1.53
CA TYR A 83 -9.86 -6.22 -2.17
C TYR A 83 -10.76 -5.31 -1.33
N ALA A 84 -11.79 -5.87 -0.68
CA ALA A 84 -12.68 -5.08 0.18
C ALA A 84 -11.92 -4.48 1.37
N CYS A 85 -11.12 -5.28 2.05
CA CYS A 85 -10.29 -4.81 3.17
C CYS A 85 -9.25 -3.78 2.71
N PHE A 86 -8.57 -4.05 1.60
CA PHE A 86 -7.59 -3.14 1.03
C PHE A 86 -8.24 -1.80 0.66
N ALA A 87 -9.37 -1.83 -0.04
CA ALA A 87 -10.06 -0.63 -0.47
C ALA A 87 -10.49 0.22 0.73
N GLN A 88 -10.97 -0.40 1.79
CA GLN A 88 -11.37 0.32 3.00
C GLN A 88 -10.18 0.96 3.69
N LEU A 89 -9.08 0.22 3.85
CA LEU A 89 -7.87 0.75 4.49
C LEU A 89 -7.27 1.90 3.69
N LEU A 90 -7.25 1.77 2.37
CA LEU A 90 -6.78 2.83 1.48
C LEU A 90 -7.70 4.06 1.56
N GLY A 91 -9.00 3.85 1.55
CA GLY A 91 -9.99 4.94 1.69
C GLY A 91 -9.83 5.68 3.02
N ASP A 92 -9.68 4.96 4.11
CA ASP A 92 -9.46 5.55 5.43
C ASP A 92 -8.15 6.34 5.47
N ASP A 93 -7.09 5.82 4.85
CA ASP A 93 -5.81 6.51 4.75
C ASP A 93 -5.92 7.82 3.97
N ILE A 94 -6.63 7.81 2.84
CA ILE A 94 -6.86 9.00 2.03
C ILE A 94 -7.63 10.05 2.85
N ILE A 95 -8.71 9.65 3.51
CA ILE A 95 -9.52 10.56 4.33
C ILE A 95 -8.69 11.16 5.45
N ARG A 96 -7.91 10.33 6.14
CA ARG A 96 -7.03 10.78 7.22
C ARG A 96 -5.96 11.74 6.71
N SER A 97 -5.34 11.43 5.58
CA SER A 97 -4.30 12.25 4.97
C SER A 97 -4.81 13.64 4.60
N VAL A 98 -5.98 13.71 3.98
CA VAL A 98 -6.61 14.99 3.62
C VAL A 98 -6.92 15.81 4.88
N GLY A 99 -7.47 15.17 5.91
CA GLY A 99 -7.78 15.84 7.18
C GLY A 99 -6.52 16.36 7.87
N GLN A 100 -5.46 15.59 7.90
CA GLN A 100 -4.20 15.97 8.53
C GLN A 100 -3.47 17.07 7.76
N ILE A 101 -3.51 17.05 6.43
CA ILE A 101 -2.97 18.12 5.60
C ILE A 101 -3.67 19.44 5.92
N LYS A 102 -5.00 19.44 6.02
CA LYS A 102 -5.79 20.62 6.38
C LYS A 102 -5.43 21.17 7.77
N LEU A 103 -5.09 20.28 8.70
CA LEU A 103 -4.70 20.64 10.07
C LEU A 103 -3.19 20.93 10.21
N GLY A 104 -2.41 20.71 9.15
CA GLY A 104 -0.95 20.86 9.19
C GLY A 104 -0.23 19.75 9.97
N ILE A 105 -0.85 18.60 10.16
CA ILE A 105 -0.30 17.48 10.92
C ILE A 105 0.32 16.47 9.96
N ALA A 106 1.51 15.94 10.30
CA ALA A 106 2.16 14.90 9.51
C ALA A 106 1.34 13.58 9.55
N VAL A 107 1.23 12.92 8.40
CA VAL A 107 0.53 11.64 8.29
C VAL A 107 1.37 10.53 8.94
N PRO A 108 0.79 9.73 9.86
CA PRO A 108 1.51 8.59 10.44
C PRO A 108 1.83 7.54 9.38
N SER A 109 3.04 6.98 9.45
CA SER A 109 3.49 5.91 8.54
C SER A 109 3.51 4.54 9.19
N ASP A 110 2.93 4.37 10.38
CA ASP A 110 2.93 3.10 11.10
C ASP A 110 1.94 2.13 10.45
N VAL A 111 2.45 1.04 9.90
CA VAL A 111 1.68 -0.02 9.25
C VAL A 111 0.63 -0.64 10.19
N ARG A 112 0.85 -0.57 11.50
CA ARG A 112 -0.12 -1.10 12.48
C ARG A 112 -1.45 -0.35 12.48
N ALA A 113 -1.51 0.84 11.90
CA ALA A 113 -2.76 1.56 11.70
C ALA A 113 -3.65 0.94 10.60
N TYR A 114 -3.09 0.10 9.74
CA TYR A 114 -3.77 -0.50 8.58
C TYR A 114 -4.17 -1.95 8.86
N ARG A 115 -4.96 -2.18 9.90
CA ARG A 115 -5.42 -3.53 10.26
C ARG A 115 -6.71 -3.87 9.53
N PRO A 116 -6.92 -5.15 9.11
CA PRO A 116 -8.23 -5.58 8.64
C PRO A 116 -9.23 -5.52 9.78
N MET A 117 -10.46 -5.28 9.43
CA MET A 117 -11.54 -5.18 10.42
C MET A 117 -12.00 -6.53 10.91
#